data_3eed61c560250e98c963cd59870d3a5f
#
_entry.id   3eed61c560250e98c963cd59870d3a5f
#
_cell.length_a   1.000
_cell.length_b   1.000
_cell.length_c   1.000
_cell.angle_alpha   90.00
_cell.angle_beta   90.00
_cell.angle_gamma   90.00
#
_symmetry.space_group_name_H-M   'P 1'
#
loop_
_entity.id
_entity.type
_entity.pdbx_description
1 polymer ?
#
loop_
_entity_poly.entity_id
_entity_poly.type
_entity_poly.pdbx_seq_one_letter_code
_entity_poly.pdbx_strand_id
1 'polypeptide(L)'
;EFIRIALTRPDIGFTLTHNGKDVYVLRPAKSLKFRIQDVLGANIANEIVDIKAETSVVGIYGFTGRPDAARKGLGNQYFFVNGRYFRSPYLHKAVMKAYENLIPDGYTPAYMIYLEIDPQSVDVNIHPTKTEIKFEDDSVIFQVLYACIKETLGRNSFGESIDFDREGVPDIPAFGKNFDEFRPVSEPQPGLDTSYNPFDNDGFPSETSHIENTLFIDPYQGSKPSGTSASKDMFGGDWTEAGKGFDDAGKGWQSA
;
A
#
# COMPACT_ATOMS: atom_id res chain seq x y z
N GLU A 1 -13.06 -1.46 -26.18
CA GLU A 1 -11.88 -1.01 -26.95
C GLU A 1 -11.92 0.51 -27.25
N PHE A 2 -13.04 1.07 -27.69
CA PHE A 2 -13.17 2.50 -27.99
C PHE A 2 -12.66 3.39 -26.84
N ILE A 3 -13.15 3.15 -25.61
CA ILE A 3 -12.74 3.90 -24.40
C ILE A 3 -11.23 3.83 -24.19
N ARG A 4 -10.64 2.63 -24.33
CA ARG A 4 -9.19 2.42 -24.14
C ARG A 4 -8.36 3.24 -25.12
N ILE A 5 -8.77 3.29 -26.39
CA ILE A 5 -8.08 4.09 -27.42
C ILE A 5 -8.30 5.59 -27.17
N ALA A 6 -9.53 6.01 -26.87
CA ALA A 6 -9.85 7.40 -26.61
C ALA A 6 -9.08 7.99 -25.41
N LEU A 7 -8.80 7.16 -24.38
CA LEU A 7 -8.02 7.57 -23.21
C LEU A 7 -6.53 7.74 -23.51
N THR A 8 -5.98 7.07 -24.54
CA THR A 8 -4.55 7.23 -24.90
C THR A 8 -4.28 8.40 -25.82
N ARG A 9 -5.29 8.93 -26.50
CA ARG A 9 -5.15 9.98 -27.50
C ARG A 9 -6.11 11.15 -27.22
N PRO A 10 -5.81 11.96 -26.20
CA PRO A 10 -6.61 13.16 -25.91
C PRO A 10 -6.60 14.19 -27.05
N ASP A 11 -5.53 14.20 -27.84
CA ASP A 11 -5.29 15.10 -28.97
C ASP A 11 -6.21 14.87 -30.19
N ILE A 12 -6.85 13.68 -30.27
CA ILE A 12 -7.67 13.27 -31.41
C ILE A 12 -9.16 13.34 -31.05
N GLY A 13 -9.98 13.79 -31.99
CA GLY A 13 -11.44 13.68 -31.89
C GLY A 13 -11.90 12.28 -32.32
N PHE A 14 -12.91 11.75 -31.63
CA PHE A 14 -13.49 10.43 -31.91
C PHE A 14 -15.00 10.50 -31.95
N THR A 15 -15.61 9.83 -32.91
CA THR A 15 -17.05 9.62 -32.96
C THR A 15 -17.35 8.14 -33.02
N LEU A 16 -18.22 7.67 -32.14
CA LEU A 16 -18.73 6.30 -32.13
C LEU A 16 -20.22 6.33 -32.35
N THR A 17 -20.64 5.77 -33.50
CA THR A 17 -22.05 5.67 -33.88
C THR A 17 -22.52 4.22 -33.77
N HIS A 18 -23.68 3.97 -33.20
CA HIS A 18 -24.32 2.66 -33.17
C HIS A 18 -25.78 2.76 -33.59
N ASN A 19 -26.17 1.95 -34.58
CA ASN A 19 -27.54 1.97 -35.15
C ASN A 19 -28.01 3.38 -35.59
N GLY A 20 -27.11 4.15 -36.20
CA GLY A 20 -27.41 5.51 -36.69
C GLY A 20 -27.53 6.57 -35.57
N LYS A 21 -27.22 6.22 -34.31
CA LYS A 21 -27.18 7.15 -33.18
C LYS A 21 -25.76 7.33 -32.70
N ASP A 22 -25.37 8.55 -32.45
CA ASP A 22 -24.08 8.87 -31.87
C ASP A 22 -24.06 8.45 -30.38
N VAL A 23 -23.16 7.52 -30.05
CA VAL A 23 -22.91 7.05 -28.67
C VAL A 23 -21.88 7.93 -27.99
N TYR A 24 -20.84 8.29 -28.70
CA TYR A 24 -19.80 9.22 -28.27
C TYR A 24 -19.45 10.19 -29.38
N VAL A 25 -19.32 11.46 -29.02
CA VAL A 25 -18.76 12.52 -29.85
C VAL A 25 -17.71 13.25 -29.02
N LEU A 26 -16.47 12.83 -29.18
CA LEU A 26 -15.35 13.35 -28.41
C LEU A 26 -14.56 14.34 -29.26
N ARG A 27 -14.39 15.56 -28.81
CA ARG A 27 -13.52 16.57 -29.42
C ARG A 27 -12.09 16.40 -28.92
N PRO A 28 -11.06 16.90 -29.61
CA PRO A 28 -9.72 17.02 -29.08
C PRO A 28 -9.76 17.71 -27.71
N ALA A 29 -9.21 17.07 -26.70
CA ALA A 29 -9.21 17.59 -25.33
C ALA A 29 -7.90 18.31 -25.02
N LYS A 30 -7.98 19.39 -24.24
CA LYS A 30 -6.80 20.20 -23.84
C LYS A 30 -5.88 19.45 -22.86
N SER A 31 -6.40 18.48 -22.13
CA SER A 31 -5.64 17.67 -21.18
C SER A 31 -6.26 16.29 -21.04
N LEU A 32 -5.47 15.36 -20.49
CA LEU A 32 -5.92 14.01 -20.21
C LEU A 32 -7.12 13.99 -19.25
N LYS A 33 -7.15 14.88 -18.25
CA LYS A 33 -8.26 14.98 -17.28
C LYS A 33 -9.58 15.35 -17.98
N PHE A 34 -9.57 16.26 -18.94
CA PHE A 34 -10.76 16.58 -19.75
C PHE A 34 -11.19 15.38 -20.60
N ARG A 35 -10.24 14.65 -21.19
CA ARG A 35 -10.58 13.42 -21.93
C ARG A 35 -11.24 12.37 -21.02
N ILE A 36 -10.76 12.19 -19.81
CA ILE A 36 -11.35 11.29 -18.81
C ILE A 36 -12.77 11.74 -18.47
N GLN A 37 -12.98 13.04 -18.29
CA GLN A 37 -14.30 13.61 -18.04
C GLN A 37 -15.27 13.34 -19.20
N ASP A 38 -14.83 13.55 -20.43
CA ASP A 38 -15.66 13.32 -21.62
C ASP A 38 -16.05 11.87 -21.84
N VAL A 39 -15.16 10.93 -21.46
CA VAL A 39 -15.34 9.48 -21.68
C VAL A 39 -16.01 8.78 -20.52
N LEU A 40 -15.60 9.08 -19.28
CA LEU A 40 -16.01 8.39 -18.07
C LEU A 40 -17.00 9.20 -17.20
N GLY A 41 -17.18 10.47 -17.52
CA GLY A 41 -18.11 11.37 -16.85
C GLY A 41 -17.45 12.28 -15.80
N ALA A 42 -18.13 13.38 -15.48
CA ALA A 42 -17.65 14.41 -14.59
C ALA A 42 -17.44 13.89 -13.14
N ASN A 43 -18.27 12.99 -12.70
CA ASN A 43 -18.14 12.42 -11.33
C ASN A 43 -16.77 11.77 -11.14
N ILE A 44 -16.34 10.91 -12.08
CA ILE A 44 -15.02 10.26 -12.00
C ILE A 44 -13.90 11.29 -12.09
N ALA A 45 -14.03 12.29 -12.96
CA ALA A 45 -13.02 13.34 -13.11
C ALA A 45 -12.81 14.18 -11.83
N ASN A 46 -13.84 14.31 -10.99
CA ASN A 46 -13.78 15.01 -9.69
C ASN A 46 -13.25 14.11 -8.56
N GLU A 47 -13.38 12.80 -8.70
CA GLU A 47 -12.98 11.80 -7.70
C GLU A 47 -11.53 11.33 -7.87
N ILE A 48 -10.80 11.83 -8.86
CA ILE A 48 -9.42 11.40 -9.16
C ILE A 48 -8.39 12.47 -8.82
N VAL A 49 -7.20 12.02 -8.44
CA VAL A 49 -6.02 12.84 -8.16
C VAL A 49 -4.87 12.47 -9.08
N ASP A 50 -4.05 13.46 -9.42
CA ASP A 50 -2.89 13.28 -10.29
C ASP A 50 -1.81 12.45 -9.60
N ILE A 51 -1.20 11.54 -10.35
CA ILE A 51 0.01 10.83 -9.95
C ILE A 51 1.12 11.12 -10.95
N LYS A 52 2.33 11.31 -10.46
CA LYS A 52 3.52 11.46 -11.29
C LYS A 52 4.75 10.96 -10.55
N ALA A 53 5.52 10.10 -11.21
CA ALA A 53 6.85 9.69 -10.77
C ALA A 53 7.75 9.49 -11.99
N GLU A 54 8.99 9.90 -11.88
CA GLU A 54 10.00 9.70 -12.93
C GLU A 54 11.22 9.01 -12.32
N THR A 55 11.62 7.91 -12.91
CA THR A 55 12.80 7.15 -12.53
C THR A 55 13.60 6.78 -13.77
N SER A 56 14.80 6.22 -13.60
CA SER A 56 15.60 5.73 -14.73
C SER A 56 15.00 4.52 -15.45
N VAL A 57 14.09 3.79 -14.82
CA VAL A 57 13.48 2.56 -15.36
C VAL A 57 12.11 2.83 -15.95
N VAL A 58 11.30 3.68 -15.29
CA VAL A 58 9.91 3.94 -15.67
C VAL A 58 9.52 5.36 -15.34
N GLY A 59 8.84 6.01 -16.29
CA GLY A 59 8.02 7.19 -16.06
C GLY A 59 6.57 6.76 -15.77
N ILE A 60 5.97 7.26 -14.70
CA ILE A 60 4.58 6.99 -14.33
C ILE A 60 3.84 8.31 -14.28
N TYR A 61 2.70 8.38 -14.95
CA TYR A 61 1.78 9.51 -14.85
C TYR A 61 0.33 9.06 -14.99
N GLY A 62 -0.58 9.92 -14.65
CA GLY A 62 -2.02 9.67 -14.77
C GLY A 62 -2.79 10.01 -13.53
N PHE A 63 -3.77 9.19 -13.21
CA PHE A 63 -4.74 9.49 -12.15
C PHE A 63 -5.07 8.25 -11.34
N THR A 64 -5.29 8.45 -10.04
CA THR A 64 -5.83 7.44 -9.12
C THR A 64 -7.02 8.02 -8.37
N GLY A 65 -7.99 7.19 -7.99
CA GLY A 65 -9.20 7.62 -7.31
C GLY A 65 -8.94 7.98 -5.85
N ARG A 66 -9.74 8.90 -5.32
CA ARG A 66 -9.75 9.18 -3.88
C ARG A 66 -10.25 7.95 -3.11
N PRO A 67 -9.77 7.68 -1.89
CA PRO A 67 -10.24 6.54 -1.09
C PRO A 67 -11.75 6.56 -0.81
N ASP A 68 -12.32 7.73 -0.55
CA ASP A 68 -13.75 7.93 -0.31
C ASP A 68 -14.63 7.65 -1.54
N ALA A 69 -14.05 7.70 -2.73
CA ALA A 69 -14.70 7.38 -4.00
C ALA A 69 -14.57 5.91 -4.42
N ALA A 70 -13.87 5.08 -3.63
CA ALA A 70 -13.73 3.66 -3.94
C ALA A 70 -15.08 2.95 -3.96
N ARG A 71 -15.25 1.99 -4.89
CA ARG A 71 -16.53 1.30 -5.10
C ARG A 71 -16.35 -0.21 -5.04
N LYS A 72 -17.42 -0.91 -4.66
CA LYS A 72 -17.43 -2.37 -4.65
C LYS A 72 -17.40 -2.90 -6.09
N GLY A 73 -16.48 -3.81 -6.37
CA GLY A 73 -16.33 -4.49 -7.66
C GLY A 73 -15.34 -3.79 -8.62
N LEU A 74 -15.24 -4.34 -9.82
CA LEU A 74 -14.34 -3.84 -10.87
C LEU A 74 -14.89 -2.53 -11.43
N GLY A 75 -14.17 -1.44 -11.23
CA GLY A 75 -14.49 -0.10 -11.73
C GLY A 75 -13.69 0.29 -12.96
N ASN A 76 -13.49 1.59 -13.14
CA ASN A 76 -12.68 2.17 -14.20
C ASN A 76 -11.19 2.02 -13.88
N GLN A 77 -10.61 0.89 -14.30
CA GLN A 77 -9.24 0.48 -14.00
C GLN A 77 -8.49 0.26 -15.31
N TYR A 78 -7.57 1.17 -15.61
CA TYR A 78 -6.83 1.16 -16.87
C TYR A 78 -5.35 1.32 -16.62
N PHE A 79 -4.56 0.40 -17.20
CA PHE A 79 -3.12 0.56 -17.36
C PHE A 79 -2.78 0.75 -18.83
N PHE A 80 -1.86 1.65 -19.07
CA PHE A 80 -1.30 1.89 -20.39
C PHE A 80 0.23 1.89 -20.32
N VAL A 81 0.89 1.29 -21.30
CA VAL A 81 2.33 1.38 -21.48
C VAL A 81 2.63 1.89 -22.91
N ASN A 82 3.41 2.94 -23.02
CA ASN A 82 3.75 3.56 -24.31
C ASN A 82 2.52 3.78 -25.20
N GLY A 83 1.40 4.23 -24.62
CA GLY A 83 0.13 4.46 -25.31
C GLY A 83 -0.71 3.21 -25.61
N ARG A 84 -0.32 2.02 -25.10
CA ARG A 84 -1.04 0.76 -25.32
C ARG A 84 -1.71 0.29 -24.05
N TYR A 85 -3.00 -0.05 -24.12
CA TYR A 85 -3.72 -0.67 -22.99
C TYR A 85 -3.18 -2.08 -22.70
N PHE A 86 -3.02 -2.39 -21.41
CA PHE A 86 -2.68 -3.73 -20.96
C PHE A 86 -3.36 -4.06 -19.62
N ARG A 87 -3.30 -5.33 -19.25
CA ARG A 87 -3.76 -5.84 -17.96
C ARG A 87 -2.58 -6.47 -17.21
N SER A 88 -2.45 -6.12 -15.95
CA SER A 88 -1.47 -6.74 -15.06
C SER A 88 -2.09 -6.94 -13.68
N PRO A 89 -2.45 -8.18 -13.33
CA PRO A 89 -2.87 -8.49 -11.97
C PRO A 89 -1.78 -8.17 -10.93
N TYR A 90 -0.52 -8.24 -11.33
CA TYR A 90 0.62 -7.92 -10.49
C TYR A 90 0.67 -6.42 -10.14
N LEU A 91 0.58 -5.54 -11.14
CA LEU A 91 0.54 -4.08 -10.88
C LEU A 91 -0.77 -3.65 -10.22
N HIS A 92 -1.88 -4.34 -10.47
CA HIS A 92 -3.12 -4.11 -9.73
C HIS A 92 -2.93 -4.36 -8.23
N LYS A 93 -2.17 -5.40 -7.83
CA LYS A 93 -1.81 -5.62 -6.43
C LYS A 93 -0.98 -4.47 -5.84
N ALA A 94 -0.10 -3.82 -6.62
CA ALA A 94 0.65 -2.65 -6.17
C ALA A 94 -0.29 -1.49 -5.82
N VAL A 95 -1.27 -1.23 -6.71
CA VAL A 95 -2.31 -0.22 -6.47
C VAL A 95 -3.08 -0.56 -5.19
N MET A 96 -3.66 -1.76 -5.10
CA MET A 96 -4.45 -2.18 -3.94
C MET A 96 -3.67 -2.11 -2.63
N LYS A 97 -2.39 -2.48 -2.63
CA LYS A 97 -1.51 -2.37 -1.47
C LYS A 97 -1.30 -0.91 -1.03
N ALA A 98 -1.27 0.04 -1.97
CA ALA A 98 -1.17 1.46 -1.62
C ALA A 98 -2.43 1.99 -0.93
N TYR A 99 -3.59 1.38 -1.20
CA TYR A 99 -4.88 1.70 -0.57
C TYR A 99 -5.17 0.88 0.69
N GLU A 100 -4.27 0.00 1.09
CA GLU A 100 -4.42 -0.81 2.31
C GLU A 100 -4.71 0.10 3.52
N ASN A 101 -5.74 -0.23 4.30
CA ASN A 101 -6.28 0.55 5.43
C ASN A 101 -6.93 1.91 5.07
N LEU A 102 -7.06 2.25 3.79
CA LEU A 102 -7.73 3.48 3.35
C LEU A 102 -9.11 3.22 2.75
N ILE A 103 -9.36 2.00 2.28
CA ILE A 103 -10.63 1.58 1.68
C ILE A 103 -11.13 0.30 2.34
N PRO A 104 -12.46 0.07 2.42
CA PRO A 104 -13.02 -1.17 2.95
C PRO A 104 -12.67 -2.39 2.09
N ASP A 105 -12.67 -3.57 2.69
CA ASP A 105 -12.45 -4.83 2.01
C ASP A 105 -13.44 -5.05 0.85
N GLY A 106 -12.92 -5.49 -0.29
CA GLY A 106 -13.72 -5.72 -1.50
C GLY A 106 -14.07 -4.46 -2.29
N TYR A 107 -13.60 -3.29 -1.85
CA TYR A 107 -13.68 -2.04 -2.62
C TYR A 107 -12.43 -1.85 -3.44
N THR A 108 -12.57 -1.17 -4.59
CA THR A 108 -11.46 -0.89 -5.50
C THR A 108 -11.52 0.56 -5.96
N PRO A 109 -10.37 1.25 -6.05
CA PRO A 109 -10.30 2.60 -6.60
C PRO A 109 -10.40 2.57 -8.13
N ALA A 110 -10.88 3.65 -8.73
CA ALA A 110 -10.68 3.92 -10.14
C ALA A 110 -9.23 4.35 -10.37
N TYR A 111 -8.63 3.96 -11.51
CA TYR A 111 -7.33 4.48 -11.89
C TYR A 111 -7.12 4.45 -13.41
N MET A 112 -6.38 5.42 -13.91
CA MET A 112 -5.91 5.53 -15.27
C MET A 112 -4.41 5.83 -15.21
N ILE A 113 -3.58 4.79 -15.27
CA ILE A 113 -2.14 4.83 -15.04
C ILE A 113 -1.41 4.59 -16.35
N TYR A 114 -0.51 5.50 -16.68
CA TYR A 114 0.30 5.48 -17.89
C TYR A 114 1.75 5.26 -17.50
N LEU A 115 2.37 4.28 -18.13
CA LEU A 115 3.76 3.93 -17.98
C LEU A 115 4.52 4.29 -19.26
N GLU A 116 5.61 5.01 -19.11
CA GLU A 116 6.61 5.26 -20.15
C GLU A 116 7.86 4.47 -19.82
N ILE A 117 8.18 3.50 -20.65
CA ILE A 117 9.27 2.55 -20.46
C ILE A 117 10.00 2.38 -21.77
N ASP A 118 11.32 2.13 -21.72
CA ASP A 118 12.08 1.80 -22.93
C ASP A 118 11.42 0.61 -23.65
N PRO A 119 11.05 0.76 -24.93
CA PRO A 119 10.45 -0.33 -25.70
C PRO A 119 11.27 -1.62 -25.72
N GLN A 120 12.59 -1.55 -25.51
CA GLN A 120 13.45 -2.73 -25.47
C GLN A 120 13.27 -3.56 -24.19
N SER A 121 12.84 -2.92 -23.10
CA SER A 121 12.57 -3.58 -21.80
C SER A 121 11.13 -4.10 -21.66
N VAL A 122 10.35 -4.08 -22.76
CA VAL A 122 8.93 -4.47 -22.77
C VAL A 122 8.66 -5.54 -23.81
N ASP A 123 8.26 -6.75 -23.37
CA ASP A 123 7.78 -7.78 -24.26
C ASP A 123 6.25 -7.81 -24.33
N VAL A 124 5.72 -7.43 -25.50
CA VAL A 124 4.28 -7.38 -25.79
C VAL A 124 3.78 -8.68 -26.45
N ASN A 125 4.69 -9.50 -26.96
CA ASN A 125 4.33 -10.68 -27.77
C ASN A 125 4.16 -11.96 -26.98
N ILE A 126 3.69 -11.88 -25.74
CA ILE A 126 3.51 -13.04 -24.86
C ILE A 126 2.14 -13.70 -24.97
N HIS A 127 1.13 -13.00 -25.49
CA HIS A 127 -0.23 -13.52 -25.64
C HIS A 127 -0.86 -13.10 -26.97
N PRO A 128 -1.69 -13.94 -27.64
CA PRO A 128 -2.35 -13.60 -28.91
C PRO A 128 -3.17 -12.32 -28.86
N THR A 129 -3.84 -12.04 -27.74
CA THR A 129 -4.63 -10.80 -27.56
C THR A 129 -3.76 -9.56 -27.32
N LYS A 130 -2.48 -9.77 -27.02
CA LYS A 130 -1.51 -8.69 -26.71
C LYS A 130 -1.99 -7.72 -25.63
N THR A 131 -2.82 -8.20 -24.72
CA THR A 131 -3.29 -7.46 -23.55
C THR A 131 -2.46 -7.71 -22.29
N GLU A 132 -1.62 -8.73 -22.32
CA GLU A 132 -0.65 -9.04 -21.29
C GLU A 132 0.73 -8.61 -21.76
N ILE A 133 1.51 -8.06 -20.87
CA ILE A 133 2.83 -7.50 -21.14
C ILE A 133 3.77 -7.99 -20.05
N LYS A 134 4.98 -8.37 -20.45
CA LYS A 134 6.07 -8.71 -19.54
C LYS A 134 7.09 -7.58 -19.57
N PHE A 135 7.46 -7.13 -18.40
CA PHE A 135 8.52 -6.16 -18.22
C PHE A 135 9.81 -6.86 -17.78
N GLU A 136 10.94 -6.31 -18.11
CA GLU A 136 12.24 -6.80 -17.66
C GLU A 136 12.35 -6.65 -16.13
N ASP A 137 11.94 -5.49 -15.60
CA ASP A 137 12.05 -5.13 -14.19
C ASP A 137 10.68 -4.96 -13.50
N ASP A 138 9.80 -5.98 -13.59
CA ASP A 138 8.46 -5.98 -12.98
C ASP A 138 8.45 -5.54 -11.50
N SER A 139 9.46 -5.96 -10.73
CA SER A 139 9.55 -5.67 -9.30
C SER A 139 9.86 -4.20 -9.01
N VAL A 140 10.68 -3.56 -9.84
CA VAL A 140 11.01 -2.13 -9.72
C VAL A 140 9.79 -1.29 -10.07
N ILE A 141 9.09 -1.65 -11.17
CA ILE A 141 7.87 -0.96 -11.59
C ILE A 141 6.79 -1.06 -10.50
N PHE A 142 6.64 -2.24 -9.88
CA PHE A 142 5.73 -2.44 -8.75
C PHE A 142 6.04 -1.50 -7.58
N GLN A 143 7.30 -1.42 -7.18
CA GLN A 143 7.74 -0.59 -6.04
C GLN A 143 7.55 0.90 -6.33
N VAL A 144 7.93 1.36 -7.53
CA VAL A 144 7.77 2.76 -7.94
C VAL A 144 6.29 3.14 -7.99
N LEU A 145 5.44 2.27 -8.57
CA LEU A 145 4.00 2.49 -8.64
C LEU A 145 3.37 2.56 -7.24
N TYR A 146 3.71 1.60 -6.38
CA TYR A 146 3.25 1.58 -4.99
C TYR A 146 3.65 2.85 -4.24
N ALA A 147 4.91 3.24 -4.32
CA ALA A 147 5.43 4.43 -3.65
C ALA A 147 4.76 5.71 -4.17
N CYS A 148 4.63 5.87 -5.49
CA CYS A 148 3.99 7.00 -6.13
C CYS A 148 2.54 7.20 -5.66
N ILE A 149 1.75 6.13 -5.65
CA ILE A 149 0.36 6.19 -5.20
C ILE A 149 0.30 6.46 -3.70
N LYS A 150 1.10 5.76 -2.89
CA LYS A 150 1.15 5.94 -1.43
C LYS A 150 1.50 7.38 -1.05
N GLU A 151 2.48 7.96 -1.72
CA GLU A 151 2.88 9.36 -1.52
C GLU A 151 1.76 10.33 -1.91
N THR A 152 1.10 10.10 -3.06
CA THR A 152 -0.02 10.95 -3.51
C THR A 152 -1.18 10.90 -2.53
N LEU A 153 -1.53 9.71 -2.04
CA LEU A 153 -2.59 9.54 -1.04
C LEU A 153 -2.22 10.20 0.30
N GLY A 154 -0.96 10.12 0.69
CA GLY A 154 -0.46 10.77 1.91
C GLY A 154 -0.45 12.30 1.83
N ARG A 155 -0.06 12.87 0.68
CA ARG A 155 -0.08 14.32 0.46
C ARG A 155 -1.50 14.90 0.42
N ASN A 156 -2.43 14.16 -0.14
CA ASN A 156 -3.82 14.54 -0.20
C ASN A 156 -4.58 13.88 0.96
N SER A 157 -4.18 14.12 2.21
CA SER A 157 -4.81 13.50 3.38
C SER A 157 -6.34 13.60 3.29
N PHE A 158 -6.95 12.51 2.81
CA PHE A 158 -8.41 12.37 2.67
C PHE A 158 -9.08 11.97 3.99
N GLY A 159 -8.32 11.98 5.10
CA GLY A 159 -8.86 11.87 6.45
C GLY A 159 -9.46 13.20 6.88
N GLU A 160 -10.44 13.16 7.76
CA GLU A 160 -10.91 14.35 8.47
C GLU A 160 -9.65 15.06 9.01
N SER A 161 -9.40 16.31 8.59
CA SER A 161 -8.43 17.13 9.28
C SER A 161 -8.88 17.14 10.74
N ILE A 162 -7.99 16.77 11.64
CA ILE A 162 -8.25 16.94 13.06
C ILE A 162 -8.38 18.46 13.23
N ASP A 163 -9.63 18.91 13.24
CA ASP A 163 -9.97 20.29 13.45
C ASP A 163 -9.73 20.54 14.94
N PHE A 164 -8.58 21.11 15.26
CA PHE A 164 -8.25 21.48 16.63
C PHE A 164 -9.12 22.63 17.15
N ASP A 165 -9.91 23.26 16.27
CA ASP A 165 -10.86 24.31 16.60
C ASP A 165 -12.30 23.81 16.87
N ARG A 166 -12.52 22.47 16.98
CA ARG A 166 -13.83 21.96 17.38
C ARG A 166 -14.17 22.46 18.78
N GLU A 167 -15.25 23.20 18.86
CA GLU A 167 -15.98 23.52 20.09
C GLU A 167 -16.24 22.22 20.88
N GLY A 168 -15.42 21.94 21.87
CA GLY A 168 -15.47 20.69 22.64
C GLY A 168 -14.10 20.27 23.16
N VAL A 169 -13.04 21.01 22.87
CA VAL A 169 -11.79 20.92 23.60
C VAL A 169 -12.13 21.27 25.06
N PRO A 170 -11.89 20.37 26.05
CA PRO A 170 -12.07 20.73 27.44
C PRO A 170 -11.28 22.01 27.70
N ASP A 171 -11.98 23.01 28.20
CA ASP A 171 -11.40 24.33 28.53
C ASP A 171 -10.20 24.03 29.44
N ILE A 172 -9.00 24.06 28.87
CA ILE A 172 -7.77 23.96 29.67
C ILE A 172 -7.78 25.25 30.45
N PRO A 173 -7.99 25.21 31.77
CA PRO A 173 -8.06 26.43 32.55
C PRO A 173 -6.76 27.18 32.30
N ALA A 174 -6.88 28.34 31.66
CA ALA A 174 -5.76 29.24 31.49
C ALA A 174 -5.16 29.44 32.88
N PHE A 175 -3.93 29.01 33.07
CA PHE A 175 -3.20 29.27 34.29
C PHE A 175 -3.40 30.74 34.64
N GLY A 176 -4.15 30.97 35.71
CA GLY A 176 -4.62 32.30 36.08
C GLY A 176 -3.46 33.25 36.12
N LYS A 177 -3.73 34.49 35.71
CA LYS A 177 -2.80 35.63 35.68
C LYS A 177 -2.23 36.02 37.03
N ASN A 178 -2.24 35.16 38.03
CA ASN A 178 -1.68 35.38 39.35
C ASN A 178 -0.28 34.74 39.45
N PHE A 179 0.63 35.27 38.63
CA PHE A 179 2.06 34.97 38.74
C PHE A 179 2.67 35.52 40.07
N ASP A 180 1.92 36.31 40.85
CA ASP A 180 2.42 36.91 42.06
C ASP A 180 2.41 35.99 43.31
N GLU A 181 1.89 34.75 43.19
CA GLU A 181 1.92 33.74 44.24
C GLU A 181 2.91 32.59 44.03
N PHE A 182 3.76 32.69 43.04
CA PHE A 182 4.89 31.79 42.96
C PHE A 182 5.93 32.19 44.03
N ARG A 183 5.75 31.71 45.26
CA ARG A 183 6.89 31.61 46.17
C ARG A 183 7.93 30.76 45.51
N PRO A 184 9.17 31.27 45.31
CA PRO A 184 10.23 30.42 44.75
C PRO A 184 10.38 29.23 45.68
N VAL A 185 10.06 28.06 45.20
CA VAL A 185 10.39 26.81 45.90
C VAL A 185 11.91 26.83 46.03
N SER A 186 12.39 26.98 47.25
CA SER A 186 13.82 26.90 47.49
C SER A 186 14.31 25.57 46.95
N GLU A 187 15.27 25.62 46.05
CA GLU A 187 15.90 24.43 45.52
C GLU A 187 16.33 23.55 46.71
N PRO A 188 15.99 22.25 46.68
CA PRO A 188 16.51 21.37 47.74
C PRO A 188 18.02 21.40 47.64
N GLN A 189 18.67 21.96 48.65
CA GLN A 189 20.10 21.91 48.74
C GLN A 189 20.51 20.45 48.91
N PRO A 190 21.34 19.90 48.02
CA PRO A 190 21.86 18.57 48.23
C PRO A 190 22.70 18.62 49.50
N GLY A 191 22.19 18.00 50.57
CA GLY A 191 22.98 17.75 51.76
C GLY A 191 24.10 16.81 51.33
N LEU A 192 25.27 17.36 51.04
CA LEU A 192 26.47 16.60 50.83
C LEU A 192 26.82 16.01 52.19
N ASP A 193 26.45 14.75 52.42
CA ASP A 193 26.98 13.96 53.53
C ASP A 193 28.45 13.69 53.22
N THR A 194 29.31 14.53 53.79
CA THR A 194 30.75 14.43 53.66
C THR A 194 31.35 13.22 54.36
N SER A 195 30.53 12.42 55.06
CA SER A 195 30.95 11.18 55.70
C SER A 195 30.77 9.96 54.78
N TYR A 196 30.12 10.08 53.63
CA TYR A 196 29.98 8.98 52.68
C TYR A 196 31.21 8.86 51.81
N ASN A 197 32.06 7.87 52.11
CA ASN A 197 33.18 7.45 51.28
C ASN A 197 32.82 6.18 50.52
N PRO A 198 32.59 6.21 49.22
CA PRO A 198 32.21 5.03 48.44
C PRO A 198 33.37 4.00 48.30
N PHE A 199 34.57 4.30 48.85
CA PHE A 199 35.73 3.41 48.81
C PHE A 199 36.11 2.83 50.17
N ASP A 200 35.38 3.13 51.24
CA ASP A 200 35.57 2.45 52.54
C ASP A 200 34.91 1.07 52.48
N ASN A 201 35.79 0.07 52.40
CA ASN A 201 35.45 -1.32 52.14
C ASN A 201 35.22 -2.13 53.44
N ASP A 202 34.92 -1.46 54.57
CA ASP A 202 34.65 -2.11 55.83
C ASP A 202 33.15 -2.20 56.11
N GLY A 203 32.50 -3.23 55.54
CA GLY A 203 31.13 -3.50 55.96
C GLY A 203 30.22 -4.19 54.96
N PHE A 204 30.72 -5.13 54.17
CA PHE A 204 29.83 -6.10 53.57
C PHE A 204 29.57 -7.26 54.53
N PRO A 205 28.35 -7.43 55.08
CA PRO A 205 28.00 -8.62 55.77
C PRO A 205 27.92 -9.79 54.79
N SER A 206 28.75 -10.77 54.98
CA SER A 206 28.69 -12.07 54.32
C SER A 206 27.50 -12.87 54.88
N GLU A 207 26.30 -12.57 54.44
CA GLU A 207 25.16 -13.47 54.62
C GLU A 207 24.39 -13.58 53.31
N THR A 208 24.51 -14.77 52.74
CA THR A 208 23.69 -15.30 51.68
C THR A 208 22.23 -15.34 52.11
N SER A 209 21.45 -14.37 51.76
CA SER A 209 20.00 -14.49 51.79
C SER A 209 19.48 -14.36 50.34
N HIS A 210 18.80 -15.43 49.94
CA HIS A 210 18.07 -15.56 48.69
C HIS A 210 17.22 -14.32 48.40
N ILE A 211 17.59 -13.53 47.41
CA ILE A 211 16.68 -12.61 46.76
C ILE A 211 16.28 -13.29 45.46
N GLU A 212 15.05 -13.75 45.39
CA GLU A 212 14.40 -14.22 44.18
C GLU A 212 14.42 -13.10 43.16
N ASN A 213 15.15 -13.35 42.10
CA ASN A 213 15.30 -12.48 40.94
C ASN A 213 14.03 -12.55 40.11
N THR A 214 13.02 -11.77 40.43
CA THR A 214 11.86 -11.56 39.60
C THR A 214 11.90 -10.14 39.07
N LEU A 215 12.66 -9.88 37.97
CA LEU A 215 12.44 -8.75 37.05
C LEU A 215 13.64 -8.56 36.10
N PHE A 216 14.01 -9.61 35.35
CA PHE A 216 14.74 -9.44 34.13
C PHE A 216 14.18 -10.43 33.09
N ILE A 217 13.23 -9.97 32.30
CA ILE A 217 12.77 -10.71 31.13
C ILE A 217 13.75 -10.35 30.00
N ASP A 218 14.62 -11.30 29.68
CA ASP A 218 15.47 -11.22 28.50
C ASP A 218 14.63 -11.56 27.25
N PRO A 219 14.41 -10.64 26.30
CA PRO A 219 13.54 -10.86 25.15
C PRO A 219 14.16 -11.77 24.07
N TYR A 220 15.35 -12.34 24.27
CA TYR A 220 16.07 -13.12 23.26
C TYR A 220 16.36 -14.59 23.60
N GLN A 221 15.84 -15.13 24.68
CA GLN A 221 15.95 -16.56 24.93
C GLN A 221 14.68 -17.31 24.55
N GLY A 222 14.71 -17.92 23.36
CA GLY A 222 13.71 -18.87 22.90
C GLY A 222 13.61 -20.06 23.85
N SER A 223 12.46 -20.21 24.52
CA SER A 223 12.12 -21.33 25.37
C SER A 223 11.93 -22.61 24.56
N LYS A 224 12.76 -23.61 24.82
CA LYS A 224 12.47 -24.99 24.45
C LYS A 224 11.32 -25.50 25.34
N PRO A 225 10.29 -26.13 24.80
CA PRO A 225 9.28 -26.76 25.65
C PRO A 225 9.77 -28.11 26.19
N SER A 226 9.84 -28.24 27.48
CA SER A 226 9.88 -29.53 28.19
C SER A 226 8.48 -30.13 28.18
N GLY A 227 8.37 -31.39 27.77
CA GLY A 227 7.11 -32.11 27.61
C GLY A 227 6.41 -32.47 28.93
N THR A 228 5.13 -32.67 28.80
CA THR A 228 4.41 -33.83 29.31
C THR A 228 2.96 -33.84 28.80
N SER A 229 2.62 -35.01 28.25
CA SER A 229 1.32 -35.71 28.23
C SER A 229 0.11 -35.14 27.51
N ALA A 230 -0.19 -35.79 26.39
CA ALA A 230 -1.48 -36.36 26.00
C ALA A 230 -2.66 -35.44 25.70
N SER A 231 -2.90 -35.25 24.41
CA SER A 231 -4.22 -35.59 23.86
C SER A 231 -4.04 -35.93 22.35
N LYS A 232 -4.52 -37.11 22.06
CA LYS A 232 -4.61 -37.76 20.74
C LYS A 232 -5.64 -37.07 19.84
N ASP A 233 -5.36 -37.22 18.54
CA ASP A 233 -6.33 -37.22 17.45
C ASP A 233 -6.90 -35.88 16.98
N MET A 234 -6.25 -35.32 15.94
CA MET A 234 -6.89 -34.96 14.66
C MET A 234 -5.83 -34.42 13.68
N PHE A 235 -5.81 -35.03 12.48
CA PHE A 235 -4.94 -34.79 11.31
C PHE A 235 -3.69 -35.68 11.21
N GLY A 236 -3.92 -37.00 11.17
CA GLY A 236 -3.03 -37.97 10.54
C GLY A 236 -3.39 -38.07 9.04
N GLY A 237 -2.68 -37.38 8.19
CA GLY A 237 -2.67 -37.53 6.75
C GLY A 237 -1.23 -37.77 6.29
N ASP A 238 -0.92 -39.04 6.02
CA ASP A 238 0.36 -39.53 5.50
C ASP A 238 0.54 -39.09 4.04
N TRP A 239 1.55 -38.26 3.76
CA TRP A 239 1.85 -37.71 2.42
C TRP A 239 2.97 -38.46 1.70
N THR A 240 3.18 -39.74 2.00
CA THR A 240 4.26 -40.53 1.40
C THR A 240 3.86 -41.45 0.23
N GLU A 241 2.61 -41.41 -0.26
CA GLU A 241 2.19 -42.26 -1.40
C GLU A 241 1.54 -41.50 -2.58
N ALA A 242 2.11 -40.40 -3.04
CA ALA A 242 1.69 -39.79 -4.31
C ALA A 242 2.87 -39.62 -5.30
N GLY A 243 3.68 -40.64 -5.44
CA GLY A 243 4.86 -40.62 -6.30
C GLY A 243 5.06 -41.89 -7.14
N LYS A 244 3.99 -42.61 -7.51
CA LYS A 244 4.11 -43.73 -8.49
C LYS A 244 2.84 -43.78 -9.34
N GLY A 245 2.93 -43.35 -10.60
CA GLY A 245 1.90 -43.64 -11.58
C GLY A 245 1.71 -42.61 -12.68
N PHE A 246 2.76 -42.26 -13.42
CA PHE A 246 2.64 -41.61 -14.73
C PHE A 246 3.81 -42.02 -15.65
N ASP A 247 3.96 -43.32 -15.83
CA ASP A 247 4.70 -43.88 -16.94
C ASP A 247 3.80 -44.95 -17.56
N ASP A 248 2.89 -44.61 -18.44
CA ASP A 248 2.43 -45.41 -19.57
C ASP A 248 1.29 -44.71 -20.34
N ALA A 249 1.63 -43.81 -21.26
CA ALA A 249 0.76 -43.43 -22.38
C ALA A 249 1.55 -42.74 -23.50
N GLY A 250 2.57 -43.41 -23.96
CA GLY A 250 3.33 -43.00 -25.13
C GLY A 250 3.34 -44.11 -26.19
N LYS A 251 2.19 -44.36 -26.85
CA LYS A 251 2.14 -45.07 -28.16
C LYS A 251 0.79 -44.87 -28.83
N GLY A 252 0.80 -44.22 -29.97
CA GLY A 252 -0.26 -44.38 -30.94
C GLY A 252 -0.92 -43.13 -31.49
N TRP A 253 -0.23 -42.39 -32.34
CA TRP A 253 -0.84 -41.71 -33.49
C TRP A 253 0.20 -41.62 -34.60
N GLN A 254 0.22 -42.68 -35.42
CA GLN A 254 0.74 -42.63 -36.79
C GLN A 254 -0.44 -42.78 -37.73
N SER A 255 -0.53 -41.86 -38.67
CA SER A 255 -1.14 -41.91 -40.01
C SER A 255 -2.62 -42.29 -40.16
N ALA A 256 -3.43 -41.29 -40.49
CA ALA A 256 -4.23 -41.27 -41.70
C ALA A 256 -4.58 -39.81 -42.00
#